data_3bbe0a0b3405b7a58be2b53c2831aedf
#
_entry.id   3bbe0a0b3405b7a58be2b53c2831aedf
#
_cell.length_a   1.000
_cell.length_b   1.000
_cell.length_c   1.000
_cell.angle_alpha   90.00
_cell.angle_beta   90.00
_cell.angle_gamma   90.00
#
_symmetry.space_group_name_H-M   'P 1'
#
loop_
_entity.id
_entity.type
_entity.pdbx_description
1 polymer ?
#
loop_
_entity_poly.entity_id
_entity_poly.type
_entity_poly.pdbx_seq_one_letter_code
_entity_poly.pdbx_strand_id
1 'polypeptide(L)'
;VGKTTALSILAGNLKPNLGGQTPASPEQINKFFKGSELQAYFMKIERMRTVYKPQSIDQLPSAVKGKVVELLKRVDERGEAIELATNLGLDEVLNREVKYLSGGELQRLAIAGAVAREADVYYFDEPSSHLDVYQRLNVAKVIRSLAASGKAVIVVEHDLALLDYMCDYVHVLYGEPGAYGVVSKPRGVRGGINVFLDGYLREENVRFRKEPIRFEVRPPAKAHAGGRVMFSYPSLVKRFRGFELKVNSGDIYAGEVIGVIGPNATGKTTFVKLLAGELKPTRGRLKLGLSVAHKPQYLRAEFNGTVREWLQKSLGKFDRAFELELLEPLDLVPLLDRQLTELSGGELQRSAIAACLGQIADLYLLDEPSAYLDVEQRLSVAKLIKRTIEKREAAALVVDHDLLAVDFISNRLLVFLGEPGQAGQAHGPFDMREGMNLFLREVGVTFRRDPQTGRPRANKLGSRLDREQKERGEYFYLS
;
A
#
# COMPACT_ATOMS: atom_id res chain seq x y z
N VAL A 1 2.87 -16.05 -0.97
CA VAL A 1 2.45 -17.41 -0.61
C VAL A 1 2.89 -17.71 0.82
N GLY A 2 1.97 -18.15 1.72
CA GLY A 2 2.28 -18.68 3.05
C GLY A 2 2.86 -17.71 4.11
N LYS A 3 2.87 -16.38 3.90
CA LYS A 3 3.43 -15.40 4.84
C LYS A 3 2.74 -15.43 6.21
N THR A 4 1.42 -15.23 6.24
CA THR A 4 0.61 -15.29 7.46
C THR A 4 0.69 -16.63 8.13
N THR A 5 0.72 -17.75 7.35
CA THR A 5 0.87 -19.10 7.88
C THR A 5 2.22 -19.28 8.59
N ALA A 6 3.32 -18.89 7.95
CA ALA A 6 4.65 -18.95 8.54
C ALA A 6 4.75 -18.11 9.81
N LEU A 7 4.21 -16.88 9.77
CA LEU A 7 4.19 -15.98 10.93
C LEU A 7 3.38 -16.57 12.10
N SER A 8 2.20 -17.14 11.81
CA SER A 8 1.33 -17.77 12.82
C SER A 8 1.96 -19.02 13.45
N ILE A 9 2.71 -19.79 12.67
CA ILE A 9 3.47 -20.95 13.19
C ILE A 9 4.61 -20.47 14.11
N LEU A 10 5.37 -19.44 13.69
CA LEU A 10 6.43 -18.88 14.50
C LEU A 10 5.91 -18.19 15.76
N ALA A 11 4.73 -17.60 15.73
CA ALA A 11 4.07 -17.01 16.91
C ALA A 11 3.45 -18.04 17.87
N GLY A 12 3.42 -19.32 17.49
CA GLY A 12 2.78 -20.38 18.27
C GLY A 12 1.25 -20.43 18.15
N ASN A 13 0.65 -19.59 17.30
CA ASN A 13 -0.81 -19.55 17.10
C ASN A 13 -1.32 -20.68 16.18
N LEU A 14 -0.46 -21.23 15.36
CA LEU A 14 -0.76 -22.35 14.46
C LEU A 14 0.29 -23.45 14.64
N LYS A 15 -0.18 -24.67 14.94
CA LYS A 15 0.71 -25.83 15.03
C LYS A 15 1.01 -26.39 13.65
N PRO A 16 2.28 -26.66 13.31
CA PRO A 16 2.65 -27.32 12.04
C PRO A 16 1.97 -28.69 11.92
N ASN A 17 1.54 -29.05 10.74
CA ASN A 17 0.98 -30.38 10.46
C ASN A 17 1.97 -31.33 9.77
N LEU A 18 3.17 -30.84 9.40
CA LEU A 18 4.27 -31.59 8.79
C LEU A 18 3.82 -32.40 7.52
N GLY A 19 2.85 -31.88 6.78
CA GLY A 19 2.26 -32.56 5.62
C GLY A 19 1.13 -33.53 5.96
N GLY A 20 0.77 -33.70 7.23
CA GLY A 20 -0.38 -34.47 7.69
C GLY A 20 -1.70 -33.72 7.65
N GLN A 21 -2.82 -34.41 7.91
CA GLN A 21 -4.14 -33.81 8.01
C GLN A 21 -4.40 -33.18 9.38
N THR A 22 -3.66 -33.59 10.42
CA THR A 22 -3.80 -33.11 11.79
C THR A 22 -2.54 -32.39 12.27
N PRO A 23 -2.65 -31.45 13.22
CA PRO A 23 -1.49 -30.81 13.82
C PRO A 23 -0.51 -31.84 14.42
N ALA A 24 0.78 -31.65 14.21
CA ALA A 24 1.82 -32.52 14.74
C ALA A 24 2.01 -32.30 16.25
N SER A 25 2.39 -33.36 16.98
CA SER A 25 2.78 -33.25 18.38
C SER A 25 4.12 -32.51 18.54
N PRO A 26 4.42 -31.91 19.69
CA PRO A 26 5.71 -31.29 19.96
C PRO A 26 6.91 -32.24 19.72
N GLU A 27 6.75 -33.53 20.02
CA GLU A 27 7.77 -34.54 19.78
C GLU A 27 8.01 -34.80 18.30
N GLN A 28 6.93 -34.84 17.52
CA GLN A 28 7.02 -34.96 16.05
C GLN A 28 7.69 -33.75 15.42
N ILE A 29 7.35 -32.53 15.86
CA ILE A 29 7.97 -31.29 15.41
C ILE A 29 9.47 -31.30 15.74
N ASN A 30 9.83 -31.63 16.98
CA ASN A 30 11.22 -31.69 17.42
C ASN A 30 12.04 -32.76 16.65
N LYS A 31 11.44 -33.90 16.33
CA LYS A 31 12.07 -34.96 15.54
C LYS A 31 12.26 -34.52 14.10
N PHE A 32 11.28 -33.85 13.49
CA PHE A 32 11.31 -33.39 12.11
C PHE A 32 12.40 -32.31 11.89
N PHE A 33 12.50 -31.34 12.81
CA PHE A 33 13.49 -30.28 12.75
C PHE A 33 14.80 -30.60 13.47
N LYS A 34 15.06 -31.87 13.78
CA LYS A 34 16.25 -32.28 14.54
C LYS A 34 17.55 -31.76 13.90
N GLY A 35 18.37 -31.11 14.70
CA GLY A 35 19.65 -30.53 14.28
C GLY A 35 19.56 -29.20 13.54
N SER A 36 18.37 -28.60 13.40
CA SER A 36 18.18 -27.29 12.81
C SER A 36 17.97 -26.22 13.89
N GLU A 37 18.17 -24.95 13.51
CA GLU A 37 17.86 -23.80 14.38
C GLU A 37 16.37 -23.72 14.75
N LEU A 38 15.48 -24.20 13.86
CA LEU A 38 14.05 -24.29 14.12
C LEU A 38 13.71 -25.25 15.26
N GLN A 39 14.47 -26.34 15.44
CA GLN A 39 14.30 -27.20 16.61
C GLN A 39 14.50 -26.42 17.90
N ALA A 40 15.62 -25.71 18.01
CA ALA A 40 15.92 -24.89 19.19
C ALA A 40 14.85 -23.80 19.44
N TYR A 41 14.34 -23.23 18.36
CA TYR A 41 13.25 -22.24 18.43
C TYR A 41 11.96 -22.86 18.97
N PHE A 42 11.46 -23.97 18.39
CA PHE A 42 10.22 -24.63 18.84
C PHE A 42 10.30 -25.18 20.26
N MET A 43 11.47 -25.53 20.75
CA MET A 43 11.68 -25.92 22.16
C MET A 43 11.57 -24.72 23.12
N LYS A 44 11.84 -23.50 22.66
CA LYS A 44 11.85 -22.30 23.48
C LYS A 44 10.53 -21.51 23.43
N ILE A 45 9.77 -21.61 22.32
CA ILE A 45 8.61 -20.75 22.07
C ILE A 45 7.54 -20.84 23.17
N GLU A 46 7.34 -22.02 23.76
CA GLU A 46 6.39 -22.21 24.87
C GLU A 46 6.75 -21.42 26.14
N ARG A 47 8.03 -21.02 26.28
CA ARG A 47 8.55 -20.25 27.41
C ARG A 47 8.74 -18.77 27.10
N MET A 48 8.62 -18.39 25.84
CA MET A 48 8.81 -17.01 25.37
C MET A 48 7.48 -16.27 25.44
N ARG A 49 7.54 -15.00 25.84
CA ARG A 49 6.39 -14.11 25.70
C ARG A 49 6.33 -13.62 24.27
N THR A 50 5.25 -13.92 23.56
CA THR A 50 5.03 -13.50 22.18
C THR A 50 3.81 -12.61 22.09
N VAL A 51 3.90 -11.58 21.24
CA VAL A 51 2.76 -10.74 20.87
C VAL A 51 2.56 -10.82 19.36
N TYR A 52 1.33 -11.09 18.95
CA TYR A 52 0.95 -11.23 17.54
C TYR A 52 -0.16 -10.24 17.18
N LYS A 53 0.12 -9.36 16.23
CA LYS A 53 -0.87 -8.49 15.59
C LYS A 53 -1.31 -9.13 14.27
N PRO A 54 -2.56 -9.63 14.16
CA PRO A 54 -3.05 -10.31 12.96
C PRO A 54 -3.27 -9.33 11.79
N GLN A 55 -3.35 -9.87 10.58
CA GLN A 55 -3.66 -9.11 9.37
C GLN A 55 -5.06 -8.48 9.44
N SER A 56 -6.09 -9.30 9.72
CA SER A 56 -7.48 -8.80 9.82
C SER A 56 -7.74 -8.23 11.22
N ILE A 57 -8.25 -7.00 11.22
CA ILE A 57 -8.68 -6.27 12.43
C ILE A 57 -10.19 -5.99 12.42
N ASP A 58 -10.90 -6.42 11.37
CA ASP A 58 -12.33 -6.10 11.17
C ASP A 58 -13.22 -6.68 12.27
N GLN A 59 -12.76 -7.73 12.93
CA GLN A 59 -13.47 -8.33 14.07
C GLN A 59 -13.22 -7.62 15.39
N LEU A 60 -12.25 -6.71 15.47
CA LEU A 60 -11.90 -6.02 16.71
C LEU A 60 -13.08 -5.24 17.31
N PRO A 61 -13.89 -4.49 16.53
CA PRO A 61 -15.05 -3.76 17.05
C PRO A 61 -16.15 -4.64 17.64
N SER A 62 -16.28 -5.89 17.17
CA SER A 62 -17.24 -6.86 17.72
C SER A 62 -16.70 -7.62 18.91
N ALA A 63 -15.39 -7.85 18.98
CA ALA A 63 -14.73 -8.58 20.04
C ALA A 63 -14.45 -7.72 21.29
N VAL A 64 -14.26 -6.40 21.11
CA VAL A 64 -13.83 -5.50 22.19
C VAL A 64 -14.79 -4.32 22.31
N LYS A 65 -15.31 -4.09 23.53
CA LYS A 65 -16.21 -2.97 23.86
C LYS A 65 -15.49 -1.96 24.75
N GLY A 66 -15.85 -0.70 24.62
CA GLY A 66 -15.35 0.40 25.44
C GLY A 66 -14.61 1.47 24.63
N LYS A 67 -14.08 2.47 25.33
CA LYS A 67 -13.32 3.57 24.73
C LYS A 67 -11.87 3.15 24.47
N VAL A 68 -11.28 3.77 23.48
CA VAL A 68 -9.88 3.53 23.06
C VAL A 68 -8.92 3.63 24.25
N VAL A 69 -9.03 4.70 25.06
CA VAL A 69 -8.16 4.93 26.21
C VAL A 69 -8.28 3.85 27.28
N GLU A 70 -9.48 3.31 27.52
CA GLU A 70 -9.74 2.26 28.50
C GLU A 70 -9.09 0.94 28.08
N LEU A 71 -9.16 0.63 26.78
CA LEU A 71 -8.56 -0.58 26.23
C LEU A 71 -7.04 -0.50 26.25
N LEU A 72 -6.47 0.63 25.86
CA LEU A 72 -5.03 0.84 25.90
C LEU A 72 -4.49 0.70 27.32
N LYS A 73 -5.12 1.34 28.31
CA LYS A 73 -4.73 1.20 29.73
C LYS A 73 -4.83 -0.23 30.26
N ARG A 74 -5.79 -1.03 29.75
CA ARG A 74 -5.97 -2.43 30.17
C ARG A 74 -4.84 -3.34 29.70
N VAL A 75 -4.26 -3.08 28.53
CA VAL A 75 -3.20 -3.89 27.91
C VAL A 75 -1.81 -3.29 28.14
N ASP A 76 -1.72 -2.14 28.80
CA ASP A 76 -0.47 -1.42 29.03
C ASP A 76 0.36 -2.10 30.14
N GLU A 77 1.32 -2.90 29.73
CA GLU A 77 2.28 -3.56 30.62
C GLU A 77 3.59 -2.76 30.75
N ARG A 78 3.79 -1.74 29.86
CA ARG A 78 5.02 -0.95 29.78
C ARG A 78 4.86 0.48 30.30
N GLY A 79 3.65 0.92 30.57
CA GLY A 79 3.35 2.31 30.97
C GLY A 79 3.46 3.33 29.84
N GLU A 80 3.51 2.89 28.56
CA GLU A 80 3.77 3.71 27.39
C GLU A 80 2.54 3.87 26.46
N ALA A 81 1.39 3.25 26.78
CA ALA A 81 0.27 3.11 25.86
C ALA A 81 -0.30 4.44 25.37
N ILE A 82 -0.34 5.46 26.21
CA ILE A 82 -0.86 6.79 25.82
C ILE A 82 0.14 7.53 24.94
N GLU A 83 1.44 7.48 25.24
CA GLU A 83 2.49 8.06 24.39
C GLU A 83 2.51 7.38 23.02
N LEU A 84 2.37 6.05 22.98
CA LEU A 84 2.25 5.30 21.73
C LEU A 84 1.01 5.72 20.93
N ALA A 85 -0.12 5.96 21.60
CA ALA A 85 -1.33 6.44 20.94
C ALA A 85 -1.11 7.82 20.30
N THR A 86 -0.45 8.74 21.02
CA THR A 86 -0.06 10.06 20.49
C THR A 86 0.88 9.94 19.29
N ASN A 87 1.94 9.13 19.40
CA ASN A 87 2.90 8.89 18.32
C ASN A 87 2.23 8.28 17.07
N LEU A 88 1.14 7.55 17.25
CA LEU A 88 0.33 6.98 16.18
C LEU A 88 -0.84 7.87 15.75
N GLY A 89 -1.00 9.08 16.31
CA GLY A 89 -2.05 10.04 15.96
C GLY A 89 -3.44 9.55 16.31
N LEU A 90 -3.62 8.99 17.49
CA LEU A 90 -4.91 8.53 18.04
C LEU A 90 -5.51 9.49 19.08
N ASP A 91 -4.90 10.66 19.32
CA ASP A 91 -5.30 11.62 20.36
C ASP A 91 -6.78 12.01 20.27
N GLU A 92 -7.25 12.34 19.06
CA GLU A 92 -8.64 12.77 18.84
C GLU A 92 -9.68 11.67 19.06
N VAL A 93 -9.25 10.40 19.07
CA VAL A 93 -10.13 9.25 19.17
C VAL A 93 -10.03 8.51 20.50
N LEU A 94 -9.17 8.94 21.43
CA LEU A 94 -8.95 8.30 22.74
C LEU A 94 -10.26 8.09 23.52
N ASN A 95 -11.18 9.04 23.45
CA ASN A 95 -12.47 8.99 24.14
C ASN A 95 -13.61 8.39 23.29
N ARG A 96 -13.32 7.97 22.05
CA ARG A 96 -14.29 7.35 21.14
C ARG A 96 -14.42 5.86 21.43
N GLU A 97 -15.61 5.30 21.25
CA GLU A 97 -15.81 3.85 21.30
C GLU A 97 -15.21 3.17 20.08
N VAL A 98 -14.60 2.00 20.26
CA VAL A 98 -13.90 1.24 19.22
C VAL A 98 -14.78 0.93 17.99
N LYS A 99 -16.08 0.71 18.20
CA LYS A 99 -17.02 0.42 17.10
C LYS A 99 -17.21 1.57 16.09
N TYR A 100 -16.80 2.79 16.46
CA TYR A 100 -16.90 3.98 15.60
C TYR A 100 -15.56 4.38 14.97
N LEU A 101 -14.53 3.56 15.12
CA LEU A 101 -13.23 3.81 14.51
C LEU A 101 -13.24 3.41 13.04
N SER A 102 -12.54 4.19 12.23
CA SER A 102 -12.20 3.83 10.85
C SER A 102 -11.19 2.68 10.81
N GLY A 103 -11.06 2.00 9.66
CA GLY A 103 -10.08 0.93 9.47
C GLY A 103 -8.65 1.34 9.81
N GLY A 104 -8.22 2.55 9.42
CA GLY A 104 -6.91 3.07 9.76
C GLY A 104 -6.73 3.39 11.25
N GLU A 105 -7.76 3.88 11.93
CA GLU A 105 -7.74 4.10 13.39
C GLU A 105 -7.69 2.78 14.15
N LEU A 106 -8.46 1.77 13.71
CA LEU A 106 -8.42 0.41 14.25
C LEU A 106 -7.05 -0.24 14.10
N GLN A 107 -6.43 -0.06 12.93
CA GLN A 107 -5.09 -0.58 12.64
C GLN A 107 -4.05 0.03 13.60
N ARG A 108 -4.06 1.34 13.78
CA ARG A 108 -3.15 2.04 14.69
C ARG A 108 -3.41 1.67 16.15
N LEU A 109 -4.68 1.50 16.54
CA LEU A 109 -5.05 1.01 17.86
C LEU A 109 -4.52 -0.41 18.11
N ALA A 110 -4.68 -1.32 17.17
CA ALA A 110 -4.17 -2.69 17.28
C ALA A 110 -2.64 -2.72 17.42
N ILE A 111 -1.93 -1.84 16.71
CA ILE A 111 -0.48 -1.70 16.82
C ILE A 111 -0.09 -1.11 18.18
N ALA A 112 -0.75 -0.03 18.63
CA ALA A 112 -0.50 0.56 19.94
C ALA A 112 -0.69 -0.47 21.07
N GLY A 113 -1.79 -1.23 21.01
CA GLY A 113 -2.08 -2.28 21.98
C GLY A 113 -1.11 -3.46 21.93
N ALA A 114 -0.56 -3.78 20.76
CA ALA A 114 0.47 -4.81 20.63
C ALA A 114 1.81 -4.34 21.22
N VAL A 115 2.22 -3.10 20.92
CA VAL A 115 3.50 -2.53 21.38
C VAL A 115 3.49 -2.20 22.88
N ALA A 116 2.34 -1.84 23.44
CA ALA A 116 2.19 -1.55 24.87
C ALA A 116 2.33 -2.80 25.76
N ARG A 117 2.26 -4.00 25.20
CA ARG A 117 2.48 -5.25 25.95
C ARG A 117 3.97 -5.58 26.01
N GLU A 118 4.37 -6.27 27.08
CA GLU A 118 5.75 -6.73 27.23
C GLU A 118 5.93 -8.12 26.62
N ALA A 119 6.87 -8.23 25.68
CA ALA A 119 7.19 -9.50 25.00
C ALA A 119 8.67 -9.63 24.66
N ASP A 120 9.11 -10.85 24.40
CA ASP A 120 10.45 -11.16 23.87
C ASP A 120 10.46 -11.04 22.35
N VAL A 121 9.34 -11.45 21.71
CA VAL A 121 9.17 -11.43 20.25
C VAL A 121 7.83 -10.83 19.87
N TYR A 122 7.88 -9.89 18.93
CA TYR A 122 6.69 -9.25 18.35
C TYR A 122 6.52 -9.66 16.89
N TYR A 123 5.31 -10.03 16.54
CA TYR A 123 4.91 -10.41 15.18
C TYR A 123 3.85 -9.44 14.66
N PHE A 124 4.12 -8.82 13.51
CA PHE A 124 3.19 -7.92 12.86
C PHE A 124 2.85 -8.44 11.46
N ASP A 125 1.58 -8.72 11.23
CA ASP A 125 1.10 -9.14 9.91
C ASP A 125 0.42 -7.94 9.23
N GLU A 126 1.03 -7.45 8.16
CA GLU A 126 0.64 -6.28 7.37
C GLU A 126 0.24 -5.06 8.24
N PRO A 127 1.17 -4.50 9.02
CA PRO A 127 0.84 -3.38 9.91
C PRO A 127 0.51 -2.08 9.16
N SER A 128 0.87 -1.95 7.89
CA SER A 128 0.62 -0.73 7.10
C SER A 128 -0.71 -0.71 6.36
N SER A 129 -1.49 -1.79 6.39
CA SER A 129 -2.78 -1.87 5.71
C SER A 129 -3.75 -0.77 6.18
N HIS A 130 -4.53 -0.18 5.26
CA HIS A 130 -5.48 0.92 5.49
C HIS A 130 -4.87 2.25 5.95
N LEU A 131 -3.55 2.37 5.96
CA LEU A 131 -2.85 3.58 6.39
C LEU A 131 -2.35 4.39 5.20
N ASP A 132 -2.41 5.71 5.31
CA ASP A 132 -1.71 6.60 4.38
C ASP A 132 -0.19 6.61 4.62
N VAL A 133 0.56 7.22 3.72
CA VAL A 133 2.04 7.21 3.77
C VAL A 133 2.58 7.77 5.09
N TYR A 134 1.98 8.85 5.61
CA TYR A 134 2.40 9.46 6.88
C TYR A 134 2.19 8.50 8.05
N GLN A 135 1.01 7.91 8.14
CA GLN A 135 0.66 6.92 9.17
C GLN A 135 1.51 5.66 9.08
N ARG A 136 1.76 5.16 7.86
CA ARG A 136 2.66 4.01 7.63
C ARG A 136 4.06 4.25 8.19
N LEU A 137 4.63 5.43 7.94
CA LEU A 137 5.96 5.78 8.44
C LEU A 137 5.98 5.94 9.96
N ASN A 138 4.93 6.48 10.58
CA ASN A 138 4.83 6.54 12.04
C ASN A 138 4.75 5.14 12.65
N VAL A 139 3.96 4.25 12.08
CA VAL A 139 3.93 2.83 12.47
C VAL A 139 5.30 2.18 12.32
N ALA A 140 6.00 2.43 11.22
CA ALA A 140 7.34 1.90 11.01
C ALA A 140 8.36 2.41 12.04
N LYS A 141 8.26 3.69 12.47
CA LYS A 141 9.07 4.25 13.55
C LYS A 141 8.80 3.53 14.87
N VAL A 142 7.53 3.35 15.22
CA VAL A 142 7.13 2.66 16.46
C VAL A 142 7.59 1.20 16.47
N ILE A 143 7.41 0.47 15.37
CA ILE A 143 7.89 -0.92 15.24
C ILE A 143 9.43 -0.97 15.33
N ARG A 144 10.12 -0.03 14.70
CA ARG A 144 11.59 0.04 14.74
C ARG A 144 12.12 0.33 16.16
N SER A 145 11.41 1.10 16.98
CA SER A 145 11.81 1.38 18.35
C SER A 145 11.86 0.12 19.24
N LEU A 146 10.99 -0.87 18.99
CA LEU A 146 11.05 -2.17 19.66
C LEU A 146 12.37 -2.90 19.38
N ALA A 147 12.82 -2.93 18.12
CA ALA A 147 14.09 -3.54 17.77
C ALA A 147 15.28 -2.78 18.38
N ALA A 148 15.20 -1.45 18.46
CA ALA A 148 16.21 -0.62 19.12
C ALA A 148 16.29 -0.86 20.63
N SER A 149 15.19 -1.26 21.30
CA SER A 149 15.14 -1.65 22.71
C SER A 149 15.56 -3.12 22.95
N GLY A 150 16.11 -3.80 21.94
CA GLY A 150 16.62 -5.16 22.05
C GLY A 150 15.58 -6.27 21.92
N LYS A 151 14.36 -5.95 21.49
CA LYS A 151 13.30 -6.94 21.24
C LYS A 151 13.45 -7.54 19.84
N ALA A 152 13.08 -8.81 19.70
CA ALA A 152 12.98 -9.46 18.38
C ALA A 152 11.67 -9.05 17.71
N VAL A 153 11.74 -8.63 16.44
CA VAL A 153 10.56 -8.18 15.69
C VAL A 153 10.55 -8.85 14.32
N ILE A 154 9.44 -9.48 13.98
CA ILE A 154 9.20 -10.08 12.68
C ILE A 154 7.97 -9.41 12.06
N VAL A 155 8.12 -8.89 10.83
CA VAL A 155 7.06 -8.15 10.14
C VAL A 155 6.82 -8.80 8.77
N VAL A 156 5.57 -9.06 8.45
CA VAL A 156 5.12 -9.35 7.10
C VAL A 156 4.61 -8.05 6.49
N GLU A 157 5.16 -7.65 5.36
CA GLU A 157 4.82 -6.38 4.73
C GLU A 157 4.90 -6.47 3.20
N HIS A 158 4.05 -5.70 2.53
CA HIS A 158 4.02 -5.56 1.07
C HIS A 158 4.60 -4.23 0.57
N ASP A 159 4.78 -3.26 1.43
CA ASP A 159 5.39 -1.98 1.08
C ASP A 159 6.91 -2.08 1.18
N LEU A 160 7.58 -2.12 0.03
CA LEU A 160 9.04 -2.26 -0.04
C LEU A 160 9.78 -1.03 0.51
N ALA A 161 9.18 0.16 0.46
CA ALA A 161 9.77 1.36 1.03
C ALA A 161 9.77 1.31 2.56
N LEU A 162 8.68 0.78 3.15
CA LEU A 162 8.60 0.54 4.59
C LEU A 162 9.59 -0.55 5.04
N LEU A 163 9.74 -1.63 4.28
CA LEU A 163 10.72 -2.67 4.58
C LEU A 163 12.15 -2.10 4.60
N ASP A 164 12.52 -1.27 3.62
CA ASP A 164 13.82 -0.57 3.63
C ASP A 164 14.01 0.31 4.88
N TYR A 165 12.94 0.95 5.35
CA TYR A 165 12.98 1.87 6.48
C TYR A 165 13.11 1.13 7.82
N MET A 166 12.29 0.08 8.05
CA MET A 166 12.17 -0.55 9.37
C MET A 166 12.99 -1.82 9.56
N CYS A 167 13.36 -2.56 8.49
CA CYS A 167 14.01 -3.87 8.60
C CYS A 167 15.52 -3.81 8.40
N ASP A 168 16.24 -4.75 9.02
CA ASP A 168 17.66 -4.99 8.77
C ASP A 168 17.86 -6.16 7.80
N TYR A 169 17.03 -7.19 7.93
CA TYR A 169 17.04 -8.40 7.12
C TYR A 169 15.64 -8.67 6.56
N VAL A 170 15.58 -9.34 5.42
CA VAL A 170 14.34 -9.82 4.81
C VAL A 170 14.51 -11.27 4.36
N HIS A 171 13.41 -12.01 4.43
CA HIS A 171 13.23 -13.31 3.82
C HIS A 171 12.27 -13.16 2.62
N VAL A 172 12.63 -13.74 1.49
CA VAL A 172 11.73 -13.83 0.33
C VAL A 172 10.93 -15.11 0.44
N LEU A 173 9.61 -15.01 0.38
CA LEU A 173 8.74 -16.18 0.31
C LEU A 173 8.31 -16.37 -1.15
N TYR A 174 8.50 -17.57 -1.65
CA TYR A 174 8.15 -17.96 -3.02
C TYR A 174 7.47 -19.34 -3.05
N GLY A 175 6.82 -19.66 -4.15
CA GLY A 175 6.06 -20.90 -4.31
C GLY A 175 4.79 -20.70 -5.12
N GLU A 176 3.94 -21.71 -5.14
CA GLU A 176 2.66 -21.70 -5.86
C GLU A 176 1.49 -21.57 -4.90
N PRO A 177 0.57 -20.60 -5.13
CA PRO A 177 -0.63 -20.44 -4.31
C PRO A 177 -1.44 -21.73 -4.23
N GLY A 178 -1.79 -22.14 -2.99
CA GLY A 178 -2.55 -23.36 -2.76
C GLY A 178 -1.76 -24.67 -2.83
N ALA A 179 -0.50 -24.65 -3.28
CA ALA A 179 0.34 -25.86 -3.41
C ALA A 179 1.47 -25.87 -2.36
N TYR A 180 2.39 -24.91 -2.42
CA TYR A 180 3.52 -24.84 -1.47
C TYR A 180 4.08 -23.43 -1.34
N GLY A 181 4.76 -23.18 -0.22
CA GLY A 181 5.53 -21.97 0.03
C GLY A 181 6.89 -22.29 0.65
N VAL A 182 7.92 -21.59 0.18
CA VAL A 182 9.28 -21.73 0.67
C VAL A 182 9.77 -20.39 1.20
N VAL A 183 10.46 -20.42 2.33
CA VAL A 183 11.10 -19.23 2.95
C VAL A 183 12.58 -19.26 2.59
N SER A 184 13.08 -18.21 1.91
CA SER A 184 14.49 -18.10 1.56
C SER A 184 15.37 -17.88 2.79
N LYS A 185 16.68 -18.04 2.65
CA LYS A 185 17.65 -17.57 3.66
C LYS A 185 17.55 -16.07 3.91
N PRO A 186 17.90 -15.60 5.12
CA PRO A 186 17.88 -14.16 5.43
C PRO A 186 18.91 -13.42 4.58
N ARG A 187 18.52 -12.22 4.12
CA ARG A 187 19.36 -11.32 3.34
C ARG A 187 19.26 -9.91 3.91
N GLY A 188 20.36 -9.15 3.84
CA GLY A 188 20.26 -7.72 4.15
C GLY A 188 19.17 -7.07 3.31
N VAL A 189 18.37 -6.18 3.89
CA VAL A 189 17.13 -5.63 3.31
C VAL A 189 17.31 -5.14 1.87
N ARG A 190 18.40 -4.41 1.57
CA ARG A 190 18.67 -3.95 0.20
C ARG A 190 18.81 -5.09 -0.79
N GLY A 191 19.70 -6.05 -0.46
CA GLY A 191 19.97 -7.21 -1.33
C GLY A 191 18.75 -8.09 -1.52
N GLY A 192 17.99 -8.33 -0.44
CA GLY A 192 16.79 -9.14 -0.48
C GLY A 192 15.67 -8.52 -1.33
N ILE A 193 15.44 -7.20 -1.20
CA ILE A 193 14.45 -6.51 -2.04
C ILE A 193 14.90 -6.50 -3.51
N ASN A 194 16.19 -6.28 -3.79
CA ASN A 194 16.68 -6.31 -5.18
C ASN A 194 16.53 -7.71 -5.80
N VAL A 195 16.82 -8.78 -5.05
CA VAL A 195 16.58 -10.17 -5.47
C VAL A 195 15.10 -10.44 -5.70
N PHE A 196 14.22 -9.92 -4.83
CA PHE A 196 12.77 -10.03 -5.02
C PHE A 196 12.32 -9.35 -6.32
N LEU A 197 12.85 -8.17 -6.63
CA LEU A 197 12.55 -7.45 -7.87
C LEU A 197 13.14 -8.14 -9.12
N ASP A 198 14.33 -8.73 -9.00
CA ASP A 198 14.97 -9.50 -10.07
C ASP A 198 14.25 -10.82 -10.35
N GLY A 199 13.51 -11.36 -9.36
CA GLY A 199 12.77 -12.62 -9.48
C GLY A 199 13.63 -13.87 -9.52
N TYR A 200 14.92 -13.77 -9.11
CA TYR A 200 15.87 -14.87 -9.14
C TYR A 200 16.70 -14.95 -7.87
N LEU A 201 16.58 -16.07 -7.16
CA LEU A 201 17.36 -16.42 -5.97
C LEU A 201 18.60 -17.20 -6.41
N ARG A 202 19.74 -16.50 -6.56
CA ARG A 202 20.98 -17.09 -7.10
C ARG A 202 21.52 -18.22 -6.24
N GLU A 203 21.49 -18.08 -4.93
CA GLU A 203 22.04 -19.07 -3.99
C GLU A 203 21.22 -20.35 -3.95
N GLU A 204 19.91 -20.27 -4.11
CA GLU A 204 18.98 -21.38 -4.18
C GLU A 204 18.77 -21.88 -5.63
N ASN A 205 19.31 -21.15 -6.63
CA ASN A 205 19.12 -21.37 -8.06
C ASN A 205 17.63 -21.48 -8.47
N VAL A 206 16.79 -20.63 -7.88
CA VAL A 206 15.35 -20.62 -8.12
C VAL A 206 14.92 -19.31 -8.78
N ARG A 207 14.26 -19.43 -9.92
CA ARG A 207 13.58 -18.30 -10.58
C ARG A 207 12.09 -18.39 -10.30
N PHE A 208 11.56 -17.41 -9.57
CA PHE A 208 10.14 -17.33 -9.20
C PHE A 208 9.38 -16.24 -9.97
N ARG A 209 10.07 -15.46 -10.82
CA ARG A 209 9.46 -14.51 -11.76
C ARG A 209 10.16 -14.58 -13.11
N LYS A 210 9.39 -14.53 -14.19
CA LYS A 210 9.91 -14.61 -15.56
C LYS A 210 10.69 -13.36 -15.96
N GLU A 211 10.14 -12.18 -15.67
CA GLU A 211 10.74 -10.87 -16.02
C GLU A 211 11.11 -10.08 -14.76
N PRO A 212 12.30 -9.47 -14.72
CA PRO A 212 12.68 -8.60 -13.61
C PRO A 212 11.85 -7.31 -13.63
N ILE A 213 11.55 -6.78 -12.43
CA ILE A 213 10.95 -5.46 -12.27
C ILE A 213 12.08 -4.45 -12.16
N ARG A 214 12.12 -3.49 -13.07
CA ARG A 214 13.09 -2.39 -13.11
C ARG A 214 12.37 -1.07 -13.12
N PHE A 215 12.89 -0.12 -12.36
CA PHE A 215 12.42 1.26 -12.31
C PHE A 215 13.27 2.08 -13.28
N GLU A 216 12.62 2.75 -14.21
CA GLU A 216 13.32 3.66 -15.11
C GLU A 216 13.71 4.92 -14.33
N VAL A 217 15.00 5.24 -14.32
CA VAL A 217 15.45 6.56 -13.90
C VAL A 217 15.15 7.52 -15.02
N ARG A 218 14.04 8.25 -14.90
CA ARG A 218 13.69 9.26 -15.90
C ARG A 218 14.55 10.51 -15.64
N PRO A 219 15.15 11.10 -16.69
CA PRO A 219 15.65 12.45 -16.55
C PRO A 219 14.50 13.36 -16.14
N PRO A 220 14.74 14.43 -15.37
CA PRO A 220 13.71 15.40 -15.03
C PRO A 220 13.00 15.75 -16.34
N ALA A 221 11.69 15.53 -16.39
CA ALA A 221 10.91 15.83 -17.56
C ALA A 221 11.19 17.30 -17.87
N LYS A 222 11.88 17.56 -18.99
CA LYS A 222 11.88 18.90 -19.56
C LYS A 222 10.40 19.24 -19.63
N ALA A 223 9.99 20.25 -18.86
CA ALA A 223 8.61 20.72 -18.81
C ALA A 223 8.00 20.46 -20.17
N HIS A 224 6.81 19.84 -20.25
CA HIS A 224 6.18 19.35 -21.49
C HIS A 224 6.18 20.43 -22.61
N ALA A 225 7.35 20.83 -23.05
CA ALA A 225 7.58 21.81 -24.09
C ALA A 225 7.07 21.18 -25.39
N GLY A 226 5.77 21.36 -25.67
CA GLY A 226 5.10 20.85 -26.86
C GLY A 226 4.04 19.77 -26.64
N GLY A 227 3.75 19.33 -25.42
CA GLY A 227 2.63 18.41 -25.15
C GLY A 227 1.28 19.06 -25.43
N ARG A 228 0.35 18.33 -26.10
CA ARG A 228 -1.02 18.81 -26.30
C ARG A 228 -1.74 18.86 -24.95
N VAL A 229 -2.16 20.07 -24.52
CA VAL A 229 -3.06 20.22 -23.37
C VAL A 229 -4.38 19.54 -23.74
N MET A 230 -4.74 18.53 -22.97
CA MET A 230 -6.00 17.83 -23.12
C MET A 230 -7.10 18.61 -22.43
N PHE A 231 -6.79 19.15 -21.22
CA PHE A 231 -7.78 19.79 -20.38
C PHE A 231 -7.12 20.69 -19.35
N SER A 232 -7.72 21.87 -19.13
CA SER A 232 -7.34 22.82 -18.07
C SER A 232 -8.48 22.95 -17.08
N TYR A 233 -8.18 22.86 -15.79
CA TYR A 233 -9.14 23.12 -14.73
C TYR A 233 -8.79 24.40 -13.97
N PRO A 234 -9.80 25.25 -13.67
CA PRO A 234 -9.57 26.47 -12.92
C PRO A 234 -9.38 26.19 -11.43
N SER A 235 -9.02 27.20 -10.69
CA SER A 235 -9.05 27.13 -9.23
C SER A 235 -10.47 26.83 -8.75
N LEU A 236 -10.61 25.83 -7.87
CA LEU A 236 -11.87 25.33 -7.38
C LEU A 236 -11.91 25.35 -5.84
N VAL A 237 -13.07 25.57 -5.28
CA VAL A 237 -13.33 25.38 -3.85
C VAL A 237 -14.55 24.49 -3.68
N LYS A 238 -14.41 23.45 -2.83
CA LYS A 238 -15.54 22.64 -2.38
C LYS A 238 -15.65 22.70 -0.87
N ARG A 239 -16.83 23.08 -0.38
CA ARG A 239 -17.13 23.14 1.06
C ARG A 239 -18.16 22.07 1.43
N PHE A 240 -17.91 21.42 2.52
CA PHE A 240 -18.84 20.59 3.27
C PHE A 240 -18.99 21.15 4.68
N ARG A 241 -19.89 20.59 5.48
CA ARG A 241 -19.98 20.95 6.89
C ARG A 241 -18.71 20.46 7.62
N GLY A 242 -17.84 21.39 8.03
CA GLY A 242 -16.60 21.08 8.75
C GLY A 242 -15.38 20.79 7.88
N PHE A 243 -15.49 20.82 6.54
CA PHE A 243 -14.34 20.58 5.66
C PHE A 243 -14.35 21.52 4.44
N GLU A 244 -13.19 22.09 4.12
CA GLU A 244 -12.98 22.90 2.91
C GLU A 244 -11.82 22.31 2.07
N LEU A 245 -12.07 22.07 0.79
CA LEU A 245 -11.04 21.73 -0.20
C LEU A 245 -10.80 22.91 -1.13
N LYS A 246 -9.54 23.33 -1.26
CA LYS A 246 -9.05 24.28 -2.26
C LYS A 246 -8.17 23.57 -3.26
N VAL A 247 -8.42 23.79 -4.55
CA VAL A 247 -7.63 23.24 -5.65
C VAL A 247 -7.12 24.38 -6.49
N ASN A 248 -5.81 24.45 -6.70
CA ASN A 248 -5.21 25.42 -7.61
C ASN A 248 -5.51 25.03 -9.05
N SER A 249 -5.52 26.00 -9.97
CA SER A 249 -5.67 25.73 -11.41
C SER A 249 -4.51 24.88 -11.93
N GLY A 250 -4.76 24.06 -12.95
CA GLY A 250 -3.74 23.24 -13.55
C GLY A 250 -4.12 22.71 -14.93
N ASP A 251 -3.11 22.27 -15.67
CA ASP A 251 -3.24 21.69 -17.00
C ASP A 251 -2.92 20.20 -16.96
N ILE A 252 -3.67 19.43 -17.71
CA ILE A 252 -3.47 17.99 -17.92
C ILE A 252 -3.18 17.76 -19.40
N TYR A 253 -2.12 16.99 -19.70
CA TYR A 253 -1.67 16.74 -21.06
C TYR A 253 -2.08 15.35 -21.54
N ALA A 254 -2.15 15.19 -22.87
CA ALA A 254 -2.39 13.90 -23.51
C ALA A 254 -1.21 12.93 -23.26
N GLY A 255 -1.52 11.65 -23.02
CA GLY A 255 -0.54 10.62 -22.70
C GLY A 255 0.05 10.71 -21.29
N GLU A 256 -0.52 11.55 -20.42
CA GLU A 256 0.01 11.83 -19.09
C GLU A 256 -0.71 11.07 -17.98
N VAL A 257 0.07 10.57 -17.04
CA VAL A 257 -0.42 10.06 -15.76
C VAL A 257 -0.01 11.03 -14.65
N ILE A 258 -0.98 11.60 -13.93
CA ILE A 258 -0.76 12.44 -12.76
C ILE A 258 -0.99 11.60 -11.51
N GLY A 259 0.05 11.43 -10.69
CA GLY A 259 -0.06 10.84 -9.36
C GLY A 259 -0.65 11.84 -8.38
N VAL A 260 -1.57 11.40 -7.53
CA VAL A 260 -2.18 12.21 -6.49
C VAL A 260 -1.80 11.64 -5.14
N ILE A 261 -1.01 12.40 -4.38
CA ILE A 261 -0.48 11.99 -3.08
C ILE A 261 -0.86 12.97 -1.97
N GLY A 262 -0.86 12.51 -0.73
CA GLY A 262 -1.15 13.32 0.45
C GLY A 262 -1.81 12.52 1.56
N PRO A 263 -1.94 13.09 2.79
CA PRO A 263 -2.60 12.44 3.92
C PRO A 263 -4.06 12.08 3.63
N ASN A 264 -4.60 11.13 4.39
CA ASN A 264 -6.02 10.82 4.33
C ASN A 264 -6.87 12.00 4.79
N ALA A 265 -8.11 12.07 4.33
CA ALA A 265 -9.07 13.13 4.64
C ALA A 265 -8.64 14.56 4.25
N THR A 266 -7.68 14.73 3.33
CA THR A 266 -7.30 16.04 2.74
C THR A 266 -8.04 16.37 1.44
N GLY A 267 -8.98 15.51 1.01
CA GLY A 267 -9.87 15.79 -0.12
C GLY A 267 -9.46 15.20 -1.47
N LYS A 268 -8.51 14.24 -1.53
CA LYS A 268 -8.11 13.56 -2.76
C LYS A 268 -9.29 12.96 -3.52
N THR A 269 -10.06 12.07 -2.88
CA THR A 269 -11.28 11.47 -3.44
C THR A 269 -12.35 12.53 -3.77
N THR A 270 -12.42 13.63 -3.00
CA THR A 270 -13.33 14.75 -3.31
C THR A 270 -12.97 15.40 -4.64
N PHE A 271 -11.68 15.62 -4.90
CA PHE A 271 -11.22 16.17 -6.17
C PHE A 271 -11.49 15.22 -7.34
N VAL A 272 -11.21 13.92 -7.16
CA VAL A 272 -11.57 12.90 -8.16
C VAL A 272 -13.06 12.95 -8.50
N LYS A 273 -13.94 13.02 -7.50
CA LYS A 273 -15.40 13.12 -7.70
C LYS A 273 -15.85 14.44 -8.37
N LEU A 274 -15.13 15.54 -8.13
CA LEU A 274 -15.36 16.79 -8.86
C LEU A 274 -15.04 16.62 -10.35
N LEU A 275 -13.92 15.98 -10.68
CA LEU A 275 -13.53 15.67 -12.06
C LEU A 275 -14.46 14.62 -12.69
N ALA A 276 -14.93 13.64 -11.94
CA ALA A 276 -15.92 12.67 -12.42
C ALA A 276 -17.32 13.28 -12.66
N GLY A 277 -17.52 14.54 -12.24
CA GLY A 277 -18.85 15.19 -12.34
C GLY A 277 -19.86 14.71 -11.30
N GLU A 278 -19.47 13.85 -10.36
CA GLU A 278 -20.30 13.36 -9.26
C GLU A 278 -20.57 14.44 -8.21
N LEU A 279 -19.65 15.39 -8.09
CA LEU A 279 -19.78 16.54 -7.21
C LEU A 279 -19.66 17.85 -7.99
N LYS A 280 -20.37 18.88 -7.53
CA LYS A 280 -20.23 20.24 -8.05
C LYS A 280 -19.36 21.07 -7.12
N PRO A 281 -18.44 21.91 -7.62
CA PRO A 281 -17.68 22.83 -6.79
C PRO A 281 -18.62 23.89 -6.15
N THR A 282 -18.23 24.39 -4.97
CA THR A 282 -18.93 25.51 -4.30
C THR A 282 -18.56 26.85 -4.92
N ARG A 283 -17.28 26.99 -5.34
CA ARG A 283 -16.78 28.12 -6.13
C ARG A 283 -15.95 27.61 -7.29
N GLY A 284 -15.97 28.35 -8.39
CA GLY A 284 -15.39 27.94 -9.67
C GLY A 284 -16.41 27.20 -10.55
N ARG A 285 -16.09 27.05 -11.82
CA ARG A 285 -16.89 26.27 -12.78
C ARG A 285 -16.01 25.23 -13.43
N LEU A 286 -16.38 23.97 -13.30
CA LEU A 286 -15.71 22.87 -13.96
C LEU A 286 -16.58 22.38 -15.10
N LYS A 287 -16.10 22.54 -16.33
CA LYS A 287 -16.72 21.98 -17.55
C LYS A 287 -15.62 21.16 -18.23
N LEU A 288 -15.70 19.85 -18.12
CA LEU A 288 -14.68 18.98 -18.68
C LEU A 288 -14.79 18.88 -20.20
N GLY A 289 -16.01 18.67 -20.73
CA GLY A 289 -16.21 18.42 -22.16
C GLY A 289 -15.50 17.15 -22.67
N LEU A 290 -15.12 16.27 -21.75
CA LEU A 290 -14.34 15.05 -21.97
C LEU A 290 -15.16 13.85 -21.50
N SER A 291 -14.92 12.69 -22.12
CA SER A 291 -15.38 11.40 -21.60
C SER A 291 -14.51 10.96 -20.44
N VAL A 292 -15.15 10.55 -19.33
CA VAL A 292 -14.46 10.19 -18.09
C VAL A 292 -14.79 8.76 -17.69
N ALA A 293 -13.74 7.95 -17.45
CA ALA A 293 -13.86 6.64 -16.82
C ALA A 293 -13.39 6.74 -15.36
N HIS A 294 -14.19 6.24 -14.43
CA HIS A 294 -13.91 6.35 -13.01
C HIS A 294 -13.92 4.98 -12.31
N LYS A 295 -12.81 4.64 -11.65
CA LYS A 295 -12.71 3.54 -10.69
C LYS A 295 -12.73 4.11 -9.27
N PRO A 296 -13.84 3.97 -8.52
CA PRO A 296 -13.94 4.52 -7.17
C PRO A 296 -13.09 3.75 -6.15
N GLN A 297 -12.80 4.38 -5.01
CA GLN A 297 -12.05 3.79 -3.91
C GLN A 297 -12.73 2.54 -3.33
N TYR A 298 -14.03 2.64 -3.02
CA TYR A 298 -14.79 1.53 -2.45
C TYR A 298 -15.53 0.78 -3.54
N LEU A 299 -15.26 -0.52 -3.61
CA LEU A 299 -15.92 -1.43 -4.53
C LEU A 299 -16.96 -2.27 -3.78
N ARG A 300 -18.15 -2.40 -4.37
CA ARG A 300 -19.21 -3.25 -3.85
C ARG A 300 -19.55 -4.30 -4.87
N ALA A 301 -19.52 -5.55 -4.45
CA ALA A 301 -19.92 -6.68 -5.28
C ALA A 301 -21.45 -6.82 -5.26
N GLU A 302 -22.18 -5.79 -5.72
CA GLU A 302 -23.67 -5.76 -5.69
C GLU A 302 -24.31 -6.42 -6.93
N PHE A 303 -23.49 -6.83 -7.91
CA PHE A 303 -23.98 -7.47 -9.12
C PHE A 303 -24.14 -8.97 -8.93
N ASN A 304 -25.36 -9.47 -9.13
CA ASN A 304 -25.65 -10.91 -9.11
C ASN A 304 -25.41 -11.50 -10.51
N GLY A 305 -24.21 -12.03 -10.71
CA GLY A 305 -23.78 -12.61 -11.98
C GLY A 305 -22.29 -12.83 -12.00
N THR A 306 -21.78 -13.37 -13.11
CA THR A 306 -20.37 -13.65 -13.31
C THR A 306 -19.57 -12.39 -13.59
N VAL A 307 -18.26 -12.46 -13.41
CA VAL A 307 -17.32 -11.38 -13.78
C VAL A 307 -17.47 -11.03 -15.26
N ARG A 308 -17.63 -12.04 -16.12
CA ARG A 308 -17.85 -11.87 -17.57
C ARG A 308 -19.10 -11.04 -17.84
N GLU A 309 -20.24 -11.38 -17.24
CA GLU A 309 -21.50 -10.67 -17.41
C GLU A 309 -21.40 -9.23 -16.91
N TRP A 310 -20.74 -9.02 -15.78
CA TRP A 310 -20.53 -7.69 -15.22
C TRP A 310 -19.66 -6.81 -16.13
N LEU A 311 -18.55 -7.35 -16.64
CA LEU A 311 -17.68 -6.65 -17.61
C LEU A 311 -18.44 -6.36 -18.91
N GLN A 312 -19.22 -7.31 -19.44
CA GLN A 312 -20.02 -7.11 -20.65
C GLN A 312 -21.12 -6.06 -20.47
N LYS A 313 -21.73 -6.00 -19.29
CA LYS A 313 -22.70 -4.94 -18.96
C LYS A 313 -22.05 -3.55 -18.94
N SER A 314 -20.82 -3.47 -18.48
CA SER A 314 -20.08 -2.20 -18.35
C SER A 314 -19.43 -1.72 -19.65
N LEU A 315 -19.00 -2.65 -20.50
CA LEU A 315 -18.16 -2.39 -21.68
C LEU A 315 -18.80 -2.81 -23.00
N GLY A 316 -19.91 -3.53 -22.99
CA GLY A 316 -20.43 -4.24 -24.14
C GLY A 316 -19.67 -5.55 -24.39
N LYS A 317 -19.77 -6.06 -25.62
CA LYS A 317 -18.99 -7.25 -26.01
C LYS A 317 -17.53 -6.87 -26.14
N PHE A 318 -16.67 -7.60 -25.47
CA PHE A 318 -15.21 -7.46 -25.61
C PHE A 318 -14.66 -8.57 -26.54
N ASP A 319 -13.60 -8.23 -27.24
CA ASP A 319 -12.96 -9.06 -28.23
C ASP A 319 -11.66 -9.71 -27.67
N ARG A 320 -10.98 -10.46 -28.51
CA ARG A 320 -9.71 -11.09 -28.16
C ARG A 320 -8.61 -10.08 -27.82
N ALA A 321 -8.65 -8.89 -28.41
CA ALA A 321 -7.66 -7.84 -28.10
C ALA A 321 -7.83 -7.34 -26.67
N PHE A 322 -9.07 -7.14 -26.21
CA PHE A 322 -9.36 -6.79 -24.82
C PHE A 322 -8.87 -7.86 -23.84
N GLU A 323 -9.08 -9.14 -24.17
CA GLU A 323 -8.59 -10.24 -23.32
C GLU A 323 -7.07 -10.18 -23.17
N LEU A 324 -6.33 -10.08 -24.27
CA LEU A 324 -4.87 -10.06 -24.27
C LEU A 324 -4.28 -8.79 -23.66
N GLU A 325 -4.92 -7.65 -23.86
CA GLU A 325 -4.39 -6.35 -23.42
C GLU A 325 -4.71 -6.04 -21.96
N LEU A 326 -5.85 -6.50 -21.44
CA LEU A 326 -6.33 -6.14 -20.11
C LEU A 326 -6.59 -7.35 -19.19
N LEU A 327 -7.26 -8.40 -19.67
CA LEU A 327 -7.67 -9.49 -18.78
C LEU A 327 -6.50 -10.43 -18.45
N GLU A 328 -5.67 -10.80 -19.41
CA GLU A 328 -4.50 -11.65 -19.16
C GLU A 328 -3.48 -10.98 -18.23
N PRO A 329 -3.07 -9.69 -18.45
CA PRO A 329 -2.14 -9.00 -17.54
C PRO A 329 -2.66 -8.79 -16.12
N LEU A 330 -4.00 -8.84 -15.94
CA LEU A 330 -4.65 -8.72 -14.63
C LEU A 330 -5.02 -10.09 -14.02
N ASP A 331 -4.60 -11.20 -14.62
CA ASP A 331 -4.96 -12.58 -14.19
C ASP A 331 -6.47 -12.76 -13.98
N LEU A 332 -7.29 -12.21 -14.88
CA LEU A 332 -8.75 -12.25 -14.79
C LEU A 332 -9.38 -13.37 -15.61
N VAL A 333 -8.66 -13.92 -16.60
CA VAL A 333 -9.22 -14.96 -17.49
C VAL A 333 -9.76 -16.16 -16.71
N PRO A 334 -9.06 -16.70 -15.68
CA PRO A 334 -9.57 -17.81 -14.88
C PRO A 334 -10.78 -17.44 -13.99
N LEU A 335 -11.05 -16.15 -13.80
CA LEU A 335 -12.09 -15.66 -12.90
C LEU A 335 -13.38 -15.28 -13.64
N LEU A 336 -13.37 -15.26 -14.98
CA LEU A 336 -14.47 -14.73 -15.79
C LEU A 336 -15.82 -15.41 -15.52
N ASP A 337 -15.82 -16.71 -15.23
CA ASP A 337 -17.03 -17.49 -15.01
C ASP A 337 -17.38 -17.67 -13.52
N ARG A 338 -16.61 -17.03 -12.60
CA ARG A 338 -16.93 -16.97 -11.16
C ARG A 338 -17.95 -15.88 -10.87
N GLN A 339 -18.73 -16.07 -9.80
CA GLN A 339 -19.66 -15.06 -9.32
C GLN A 339 -18.87 -13.85 -8.78
N LEU A 340 -19.32 -12.62 -9.11
CA LEU A 340 -18.66 -11.39 -8.67
C LEU A 340 -18.63 -11.28 -7.14
N THR A 341 -19.67 -11.80 -6.46
CA THR A 341 -19.78 -11.80 -5.00
C THR A 341 -18.83 -12.76 -4.28
N GLU A 342 -18.24 -13.70 -5.00
CA GLU A 342 -17.27 -14.69 -4.46
C GLU A 342 -15.82 -14.25 -4.61
N LEU A 343 -15.58 -13.11 -5.24
CA LEU A 343 -14.23 -12.61 -5.46
C LEU A 343 -13.60 -12.10 -4.15
N SER A 344 -12.34 -12.39 -3.97
CA SER A 344 -11.51 -11.72 -2.97
C SER A 344 -11.38 -10.22 -3.26
N GLY A 345 -11.00 -9.42 -2.25
CA GLY A 345 -10.80 -7.98 -2.43
C GLY A 345 -9.82 -7.64 -3.56
N GLY A 346 -8.73 -8.38 -3.70
CA GLY A 346 -7.76 -8.18 -4.79
C GLY A 346 -8.28 -8.59 -6.17
N GLU A 347 -9.07 -9.66 -6.27
CA GLU A 347 -9.71 -10.09 -7.52
C GLU A 347 -10.78 -9.08 -7.97
N LEU A 348 -11.60 -8.58 -7.04
CA LEU A 348 -12.59 -7.53 -7.30
C LEU A 348 -11.90 -6.23 -7.73
N GLN A 349 -10.80 -5.87 -7.09
CA GLN A 349 -10.01 -4.69 -7.42
C GLN A 349 -9.47 -4.75 -8.86
N ARG A 350 -8.86 -5.88 -9.25
CA ARG A 350 -8.37 -6.09 -10.62
C ARG A 350 -9.49 -6.07 -11.65
N SER A 351 -10.64 -6.66 -11.33
CA SER A 351 -11.84 -6.61 -12.18
C SER A 351 -12.35 -5.19 -12.39
N ALA A 352 -12.37 -4.36 -11.32
CA ALA A 352 -12.78 -2.96 -11.42
C ALA A 352 -11.79 -2.11 -12.25
N ILE A 353 -10.49 -2.40 -12.15
CA ILE A 353 -9.47 -1.76 -13.00
C ILE A 353 -9.70 -2.14 -14.47
N ALA A 354 -9.96 -3.42 -14.78
CA ALA A 354 -10.28 -3.87 -16.12
C ALA A 354 -11.54 -3.17 -16.68
N ALA A 355 -12.58 -3.05 -15.87
CA ALA A 355 -13.82 -2.35 -16.25
C ALA A 355 -13.58 -0.85 -16.52
N CYS A 356 -12.76 -0.19 -15.71
CA CYS A 356 -12.39 1.21 -15.90
C CYS A 356 -11.53 1.41 -17.16
N LEU A 357 -10.42 0.67 -17.26
CA LEU A 357 -9.50 0.77 -18.40
C LEU A 357 -10.12 0.22 -19.70
N GLY A 358 -11.14 -0.62 -19.64
CA GLY A 358 -11.85 -1.13 -20.81
C GLY A 358 -12.72 -0.07 -21.49
N GLN A 359 -13.16 0.95 -20.78
CA GLN A 359 -13.90 2.06 -21.34
C GLN A 359 -13.01 2.90 -22.25
N ILE A 360 -13.56 3.42 -23.34
CA ILE A 360 -12.88 4.42 -24.17
C ILE A 360 -13.19 5.78 -23.58
N ALA A 361 -12.19 6.41 -22.99
CA ALA A 361 -12.33 7.70 -22.32
C ALA A 361 -11.11 8.58 -22.56
N ASP A 362 -11.31 9.89 -22.47
CA ASP A 362 -10.24 10.88 -22.55
C ASP A 362 -9.50 11.01 -21.22
N LEU A 363 -10.23 10.85 -20.09
CA LEU A 363 -9.70 10.97 -18.74
C LEU A 363 -10.07 9.76 -17.89
N TYR A 364 -9.05 9.12 -17.34
CA TYR A 364 -9.20 8.00 -16.40
C TYR A 364 -8.92 8.46 -14.98
N LEU A 365 -9.86 8.21 -14.08
CA LEU A 365 -9.77 8.53 -12.66
C LEU A 365 -9.69 7.23 -11.88
N LEU A 366 -8.55 6.94 -11.25
CA LEU A 366 -8.34 5.71 -10.49
C LEU A 366 -8.05 6.06 -9.02
N ASP A 367 -8.99 5.75 -8.14
CA ASP A 367 -8.85 6.01 -6.71
C ASP A 367 -8.38 4.72 -6.00
N GLU A 368 -7.16 4.72 -5.48
CA GLU A 368 -6.45 3.63 -4.83
C GLU A 368 -6.46 2.31 -5.64
N PRO A 369 -5.90 2.27 -6.86
CA PRO A 369 -5.86 1.05 -7.65
C PRO A 369 -4.96 -0.04 -7.07
N SER A 370 -3.99 0.28 -6.21
CA SER A 370 -3.08 -0.68 -5.58
C SER A 370 -3.65 -1.36 -4.33
N ALA A 371 -4.83 -0.92 -3.82
CA ALA A 371 -5.43 -1.48 -2.62
C ALA A 371 -5.71 -2.99 -2.78
N TYR A 372 -5.50 -3.77 -1.71
CA TYR A 372 -5.69 -5.23 -1.66
C TYR A 372 -4.79 -6.05 -2.59
N LEU A 373 -3.84 -5.43 -3.29
CA LEU A 373 -2.92 -6.10 -4.20
C LEU A 373 -1.57 -6.34 -3.53
N ASP A 374 -0.94 -7.46 -3.86
CA ASP A 374 0.46 -7.70 -3.49
C ASP A 374 1.42 -6.84 -4.34
N VAL A 375 2.71 -6.83 -3.99
CA VAL A 375 3.73 -6.00 -4.65
C VAL A 375 3.77 -6.22 -6.16
N GLU A 376 3.69 -7.48 -6.59
CA GLU A 376 3.79 -7.84 -8.00
C GLU A 376 2.57 -7.38 -8.78
N GLN A 377 1.39 -7.61 -8.22
CA GLN A 377 0.13 -7.16 -8.79
C GLN A 377 0.04 -5.62 -8.86
N ARG A 378 0.51 -4.89 -7.82
CA ARG A 378 0.57 -3.42 -7.81
C ARG A 378 1.39 -2.89 -8.97
N LEU A 379 2.59 -3.42 -9.18
CA LEU A 379 3.48 -2.98 -10.25
C LEU A 379 2.97 -3.40 -11.64
N SER A 380 2.35 -4.57 -11.76
CA SER A 380 1.69 -5.02 -13.00
C SER A 380 0.54 -4.09 -13.37
N VAL A 381 -0.32 -3.73 -12.41
CA VAL A 381 -1.39 -2.76 -12.59
C VAL A 381 -0.83 -1.38 -12.97
N ALA A 382 0.19 -0.90 -12.27
CA ALA A 382 0.83 0.37 -12.59
C ALA A 382 1.38 0.41 -14.02
N LYS A 383 2.08 -0.67 -14.46
CA LYS A 383 2.58 -0.83 -15.82
C LYS A 383 1.44 -0.83 -16.86
N LEU A 384 0.35 -1.54 -16.54
CA LEU A 384 -0.80 -1.64 -17.42
C LEU A 384 -1.50 -0.29 -17.61
N ILE A 385 -1.76 0.44 -16.51
CA ILE A 385 -2.36 1.78 -16.56
C ILE A 385 -1.52 2.69 -17.45
N LYS A 386 -0.22 2.79 -17.17
CA LYS A 386 0.71 3.64 -17.92
C LYS A 386 0.67 3.32 -19.40
N ARG A 387 0.84 2.04 -19.77
CA ARG A 387 0.81 1.58 -21.17
C ARG A 387 -0.51 1.92 -21.86
N THR A 388 -1.63 1.75 -21.15
CA THR A 388 -2.97 2.03 -21.71
C THR A 388 -3.15 3.51 -21.97
N ILE A 389 -2.73 4.38 -21.04
CA ILE A 389 -2.82 5.84 -21.17
C ILE A 389 -1.94 6.35 -22.32
N GLU A 390 -0.68 5.91 -22.37
CA GLU A 390 0.25 6.28 -23.44
C GLU A 390 -0.26 5.83 -24.82
N LYS A 391 -0.73 4.57 -24.93
CA LYS A 391 -1.25 4.01 -26.21
C LYS A 391 -2.49 4.75 -26.74
N ARG A 392 -3.35 5.23 -25.83
CA ARG A 392 -4.62 5.91 -26.18
C ARG A 392 -4.48 7.42 -26.28
N GLU A 393 -3.31 7.97 -26.01
CA GLU A 393 -3.10 9.42 -25.86
C GLU A 393 -4.14 10.06 -24.91
N ALA A 394 -4.63 9.28 -23.92
CA ALA A 394 -5.56 9.71 -22.89
C ALA A 394 -4.79 10.34 -21.72
N ALA A 395 -5.50 10.80 -20.69
CA ALA A 395 -4.89 11.21 -19.43
C ALA A 395 -5.41 10.37 -18.27
N ALA A 396 -4.61 10.27 -17.19
CA ALA A 396 -5.08 9.65 -15.95
C ALA A 396 -4.70 10.45 -14.72
N LEU A 397 -5.61 10.46 -13.72
CA LEU A 397 -5.29 10.80 -12.34
C LEU A 397 -5.35 9.52 -11.50
N VAL A 398 -4.26 9.22 -10.81
CA VAL A 398 -4.14 8.03 -9.97
C VAL A 398 -3.86 8.46 -8.54
N VAL A 399 -4.83 8.28 -7.67
CA VAL A 399 -4.67 8.47 -6.22
C VAL A 399 -4.11 7.18 -5.65
N ASP A 400 -2.94 7.22 -5.04
CA ASP A 400 -2.37 6.04 -4.41
C ASP A 400 -1.52 6.38 -3.19
N HIS A 401 -1.37 5.43 -2.28
CA HIS A 401 -0.54 5.51 -1.08
C HIS A 401 0.77 4.73 -1.19
N ASP A 402 0.96 3.98 -2.27
CA ASP A 402 2.21 3.28 -2.55
C ASP A 402 3.14 4.20 -3.35
N LEU A 403 4.14 4.77 -2.66
CA LEU A 403 5.10 5.69 -3.29
C LEU A 403 5.91 5.03 -4.42
N LEU A 404 6.13 3.72 -4.37
CA LEU A 404 6.81 3.00 -5.45
C LEU A 404 5.93 2.91 -6.69
N ALA A 405 4.65 2.59 -6.53
CA ALA A 405 3.69 2.55 -7.61
C ALA A 405 3.51 3.96 -8.23
N VAL A 406 3.37 4.99 -7.38
CA VAL A 406 3.25 6.39 -7.83
C VAL A 406 4.50 6.84 -8.60
N ASP A 407 5.71 6.58 -8.08
CA ASP A 407 6.96 6.90 -8.77
C ASP A 407 7.09 6.16 -10.12
N PHE A 408 6.62 4.92 -10.17
CA PHE A 408 6.68 4.10 -11.38
C PHE A 408 5.74 4.59 -12.49
N ILE A 409 4.52 4.99 -12.13
CA ILE A 409 3.45 5.28 -13.09
C ILE A 409 3.42 6.75 -13.51
N SER A 410 3.70 7.68 -12.59
CA SER A 410 3.36 9.10 -12.76
C SER A 410 4.38 9.87 -13.57
N ASN A 411 3.90 10.83 -14.36
CA ASN A 411 4.71 11.82 -15.04
C ASN A 411 4.87 13.08 -14.21
N ARG A 412 3.78 13.49 -13.54
CA ARG A 412 3.72 14.64 -12.62
C ARG A 412 2.92 14.29 -11.37
N LEU A 413 2.97 15.15 -10.37
CA LEU A 413 2.30 14.95 -9.08
C LEU A 413 1.38 16.11 -8.70
N LEU A 414 0.20 15.77 -8.20
CA LEU A 414 -0.63 16.63 -7.38
C LEU A 414 -0.42 16.26 -5.92
N VAL A 415 -0.02 17.24 -5.12
CA VAL A 415 0.25 17.06 -3.70
C VAL A 415 -0.86 17.69 -2.88
N PHE A 416 -1.54 16.90 -2.09
CA PHE A 416 -2.56 17.35 -1.16
C PHE A 416 -1.95 17.54 0.22
N LEU A 417 -2.10 18.72 0.78
CA LEU A 417 -1.66 19.12 2.11
C LEU A 417 -2.83 19.71 2.90
N GLY A 418 -2.66 19.85 4.20
CA GLY A 418 -3.66 20.49 5.08
C GLY A 418 -3.99 19.65 6.32
N GLU A 419 -5.00 20.08 7.06
CA GLU A 419 -5.46 19.43 8.28
C GLU A 419 -6.50 18.35 7.94
N PRO A 420 -6.21 17.06 8.22
CA PRO A 420 -7.14 15.97 7.94
C PRO A 420 -8.53 16.21 8.50
N GLY A 421 -9.55 16.07 7.66
CA GLY A 421 -10.96 16.24 8.06
C GLY A 421 -11.43 17.70 8.24
N GLN A 422 -10.56 18.68 8.16
CA GLN A 422 -10.91 20.10 8.33
C GLN A 422 -10.65 20.94 7.07
N ALA A 423 -9.42 20.86 6.55
CA ALA A 423 -9.03 21.63 5.38
C ALA A 423 -8.04 20.86 4.51
N GLY A 424 -8.22 20.92 3.20
CA GLY A 424 -7.28 20.38 2.24
C GLY A 424 -6.96 21.39 1.14
N GLN A 425 -5.72 21.35 0.67
CA GLN A 425 -5.26 22.13 -0.47
C GLN A 425 -4.49 21.27 -1.44
N ALA A 426 -4.89 21.28 -2.70
CA ALA A 426 -4.19 20.61 -3.79
C ALA A 426 -3.21 21.58 -4.44
N HIS A 427 -1.94 21.20 -4.48
CA HIS A 427 -0.82 21.92 -5.06
C HIS A 427 -0.28 21.20 -6.30
N GLY A 428 0.14 21.93 -7.30
CA GLY A 428 0.67 21.40 -8.57
C GLY A 428 -0.37 21.47 -9.69
N PRO A 429 -0.23 20.64 -10.76
CA PRO A 429 0.71 19.50 -10.90
C PRO A 429 2.19 19.92 -11.03
N PHE A 430 3.03 19.31 -10.20
CA PHE A 430 4.50 19.50 -10.18
C PHE A 430 5.22 18.42 -10.97
N ASP A 431 6.47 18.64 -11.35
CA ASP A 431 7.33 17.55 -11.74
C ASP A 431 7.56 16.55 -10.58
N MET A 432 8.03 15.34 -10.90
CA MET A 432 8.20 14.27 -9.91
C MET A 432 9.15 14.67 -8.77
N ARG A 433 10.23 15.41 -9.07
CA ARG A 433 11.21 15.83 -8.07
C ARG A 433 10.62 16.87 -7.13
N GLU A 434 10.00 17.90 -7.69
CA GLU A 434 9.41 18.99 -6.91
C GLU A 434 8.25 18.47 -6.04
N GLY A 435 7.32 17.72 -6.62
CA GLY A 435 6.18 17.16 -5.91
C GLY A 435 6.59 16.18 -4.82
N MET A 436 7.52 15.27 -5.10
CA MET A 436 8.05 14.35 -4.07
C MET A 436 8.79 15.09 -2.96
N ASN A 437 9.61 16.10 -3.28
CA ASN A 437 10.30 16.89 -2.27
C ASN A 437 9.32 17.62 -1.36
N LEU A 438 8.27 18.24 -1.93
CA LEU A 438 7.22 18.90 -1.15
C LEU A 438 6.56 17.93 -0.18
N PHE A 439 6.11 16.76 -0.69
CA PHE A 439 5.43 15.76 0.11
C PHE A 439 6.33 15.13 1.19
N LEU A 440 7.54 14.71 0.83
CA LEU A 440 8.45 14.03 1.75
C LEU A 440 9.00 14.96 2.83
N ARG A 441 9.05 16.27 2.57
CA ARG A 441 9.38 17.30 3.58
C ARG A 441 8.32 17.32 4.70
N GLU A 442 7.04 17.29 4.35
CA GLU A 442 5.95 17.22 5.33
C GLU A 442 6.00 15.93 6.15
N VAL A 443 6.37 14.82 5.52
CA VAL A 443 6.47 13.51 6.18
C VAL A 443 7.75 13.38 7.02
N GLY A 444 8.77 14.20 6.73
CA GLY A 444 10.06 14.19 7.44
C GLY A 444 10.96 13.00 7.12
N VAL A 445 10.79 12.36 5.96
CA VAL A 445 11.58 11.19 5.51
C VAL A 445 12.26 11.49 4.18
N THR A 446 13.52 11.10 4.07
CA THR A 446 14.30 11.29 2.85
C THR A 446 14.38 9.99 2.04
N PHE A 447 14.38 10.15 0.71
CA PHE A 447 14.48 9.04 -0.25
C PHE A 447 15.67 9.24 -1.18
N ARG A 448 16.23 8.14 -1.66
CA ARG A 448 17.27 8.08 -2.71
C ARG A 448 16.94 6.99 -3.72
N ARG A 449 17.62 6.98 -4.86
CA ARG A 449 17.52 5.89 -5.83
C ARG A 449 18.47 4.74 -5.47
N ASP A 450 17.99 3.50 -5.64
CA ASP A 450 18.88 2.34 -5.59
C ASP A 450 19.70 2.24 -6.89
N PRO A 451 21.04 2.16 -6.81
CA PRO A 451 21.91 2.16 -8.01
C PRO A 451 21.71 0.96 -8.95
N GLN A 452 21.19 -0.18 -8.45
CA GLN A 452 21.02 -1.40 -9.24
C GLN A 452 19.65 -1.49 -9.90
N THR A 453 18.61 -1.12 -9.19
CA THR A 453 17.20 -1.28 -9.63
C THR A 453 16.54 0.03 -10.02
N GLY A 454 17.14 1.18 -9.74
CA GLY A 454 16.57 2.51 -9.95
C GLY A 454 15.40 2.85 -9.02
N ARG A 455 14.96 1.93 -8.16
CA ARG A 455 13.80 2.15 -7.28
C ARG A 455 14.06 3.23 -6.22
N PRO A 456 13.04 3.99 -5.81
CA PRO A 456 13.15 4.85 -4.65
C PRO A 456 13.29 4.00 -3.37
N ARG A 457 14.18 4.44 -2.49
CA ARG A 457 14.45 3.83 -1.19
C ARG A 457 14.39 4.86 -0.09
N ALA A 458 13.71 4.55 0.99
CA ALA A 458 13.74 5.37 2.19
C ALA A 458 15.10 5.28 2.89
N ASN A 459 15.63 6.41 3.35
CA ASN A 459 16.80 6.42 4.23
C ASN A 459 16.36 6.07 5.65
N LYS A 460 17.21 5.35 6.38
CA LYS A 460 16.98 5.12 7.81
C LYS A 460 17.07 6.44 8.56
N LEU A 461 16.11 6.67 9.45
CA LEU A 461 16.00 7.90 10.24
C LEU A 461 17.33 8.18 10.99
N GLY A 462 17.81 9.42 10.90
CA GLY A 462 19.07 9.84 11.55
C GLY A 462 20.35 9.25 10.96
N SER A 463 20.26 8.51 9.83
CA SER A 463 21.45 8.09 9.10
C SER A 463 22.20 9.30 8.52
N ARG A 464 23.49 9.13 8.20
CA ARG A 464 24.29 10.19 7.60
C ARG A 464 23.60 10.81 6.37
N LEU A 465 23.12 9.98 5.45
CA LEU A 465 22.44 10.45 4.24
C LEU A 465 21.11 11.16 4.54
N ASP A 466 20.34 10.67 5.51
CA ASP A 466 19.09 11.33 5.94
C ASP A 466 19.36 12.75 6.44
N ARG A 467 20.40 12.93 7.28
CA ARG A 467 20.81 14.24 7.79
C ARG A 467 21.30 15.17 6.68
N GLU A 468 22.25 14.69 5.84
CA GLU A 468 22.80 15.47 4.73
C GLU A 468 21.71 15.95 3.75
N GLN A 469 20.74 15.08 3.41
CA GLN A 469 19.63 15.43 2.52
C GLN A 469 18.68 16.46 3.15
N LYS A 470 18.35 16.31 4.45
CA LYS A 470 17.51 17.27 5.19
C LYS A 470 18.18 18.65 5.29
N GLU A 471 19.47 18.70 5.56
CA GLU A 471 20.26 19.94 5.61
C GLU A 471 20.25 20.69 4.27
N ARG A 472 20.30 19.96 3.16
CA ARG A 472 20.20 20.51 1.80
C ARG A 472 18.77 20.83 1.36
N GLY A 473 17.76 20.41 2.11
CA GLY A 473 16.35 20.51 1.71
C GLY A 473 15.97 19.58 0.55
N GLU A 474 16.78 18.57 0.26
CA GLU A 474 16.59 17.60 -0.83
C GLU A 474 16.05 16.27 -0.29
N TYR A 475 14.74 16.19 -0.08
CA TYR A 475 14.10 14.97 0.47
C TYR A 475 13.97 13.84 -0.54
N PHE A 476 13.98 14.15 -1.85
CA PHE A 476 13.95 13.16 -2.92
C PHE A 476 15.12 13.37 -3.88
N TYR A 477 16.04 12.42 -3.89
CA TYR A 477 17.27 12.49 -4.69
C TYR A 477 17.17 11.59 -5.92
N LEU A 478 17.41 12.14 -7.11
CA LEU A 478 17.21 11.47 -8.40
C LEU A 478 18.48 10.83 -8.99
N SER A 479 19.66 11.11 -8.47
CA SER A 479 20.94 10.62 -9.02
C SER A 479 21.59 9.55 -8.15
#